data_eb3247c217ebacfbfb6ab3a340c790ec
#
_entry.id   eb3247c217ebacfbfb6ab3a340c790ec
#
_cell.length_a   1.000
_cell.length_b   1.000
_cell.length_c   1.000
_cell.angle_alpha   90.00
_cell.angle_beta   90.00
_cell.angle_gamma   90.00
#
_symmetry.space_group_name_H-M   'P 1'
#
loop_
_entity.id
_entity.type
_entity.pdbx_description
1 polymer ?
#
loop_
_entity_poly.entity_id
_entity_poly.type
_entity_poly.pdbx_seq_one_letter_code
_entity_poly.pdbx_strand_id
1 'polypeptide(L)'
;MQKFNYHTHTRRCGHADNNMTDEDFVKEFIKKGFTKIAFTDHCPEKEEIDHRKNMRMKYSEKNEYLESIKSLKEKYKDRIEIETGFEVEYLPGQEENLLELKNETDKLILGQHFVYDDKNELKIFRRRYEPFEDVDFLKYAEYIKIAIEKNIPNIIAHPDIYMLVTDTFGKTQETVAHIICDTAEKYGIPLEINLSQPVAVLKGERDKIMYPCKEFWKIASEYENLKVLYGIDAHWREQIELYEKAIEVANEHIGQDIINKLHFCNENLEVE
;
A
#
# COMPACT_ATOMS: atom_id res chain seq x y z
N MET A 1 4.84 -13.68 -14.26
CA MET A 1 4.17 -13.39 -12.95
C MET A 1 5.17 -12.63 -12.10
N GLN A 2 4.76 -11.52 -11.50
CA GLN A 2 5.59 -10.64 -10.67
C GLN A 2 6.27 -11.44 -9.53
N LYS A 3 7.55 -11.24 -9.31
CA LYS A 3 8.35 -11.90 -8.26
C LYS A 3 9.10 -10.87 -7.38
N PHE A 4 8.51 -9.70 -7.22
CA PHE A 4 8.91 -8.69 -6.24
C PHE A 4 7.68 -8.21 -5.45
N ASN A 5 7.89 -7.68 -4.24
CA ASN A 5 6.83 -7.14 -3.41
C ASN A 5 7.36 -5.99 -2.55
N TYR A 6 6.64 -4.87 -2.53
CA TYR A 6 7.04 -3.66 -1.81
C TYR A 6 6.13 -3.34 -0.62
N HIS A 7 5.18 -4.23 -0.30
CA HIS A 7 4.22 -4.02 0.77
C HIS A 7 4.24 -5.20 1.74
N THR A 8 5.04 -5.05 2.81
CA THR A 8 5.23 -6.10 3.83
C THR A 8 5.35 -5.46 5.21
N HIS A 9 4.52 -5.94 6.13
CA HIS A 9 4.50 -5.53 7.53
C HIS A 9 5.25 -6.52 8.41
N THR A 10 5.55 -6.09 9.62
CA THR A 10 6.15 -6.91 10.66
C THR A 10 5.24 -6.93 11.90
N ARG A 11 5.54 -7.81 12.85
CA ARG A 11 4.81 -7.85 14.12
C ARG A 11 4.76 -6.51 14.87
N ARG A 12 5.63 -5.55 14.51
CA ARG A 12 5.71 -4.23 15.16
C ARG A 12 4.51 -3.35 14.87
N CYS A 13 3.77 -3.58 13.78
CA CYS A 13 2.53 -2.85 13.52
C CYS A 13 1.39 -3.21 14.50
N GLY A 14 1.58 -4.26 15.31
CA GLY A 14 0.63 -4.65 16.35
C GLY A 14 -0.57 -5.48 15.87
N HIS A 15 -0.68 -5.73 14.56
CA HIS A 15 -1.75 -6.54 13.96
C HIS A 15 -1.27 -7.55 12.91
N ALA A 16 0.03 -7.67 12.68
CA ALA A 16 0.63 -8.77 11.94
C ALA A 16 0.89 -10.00 12.84
N ASP A 17 1.28 -11.12 12.25
CA ASP A 17 1.54 -12.37 12.97
C ASP A 17 2.68 -12.21 13.98
N ASN A 18 2.34 -12.26 15.27
CA ASN A 18 3.30 -12.16 16.35
C ASN A 18 4.29 -13.35 16.43
N ASN A 19 3.99 -14.44 15.75
CA ASN A 19 4.85 -15.64 15.71
C ASN A 19 5.84 -15.61 14.54
N MET A 20 5.71 -14.67 13.61
CA MET A 20 6.66 -14.48 12.52
C MET A 20 7.70 -13.42 12.88
N THR A 21 8.96 -13.80 12.74
CA THR A 21 10.06 -12.84 12.76
C THR A 21 10.23 -12.18 11.38
N ASP A 22 10.95 -11.07 11.33
CA ASP A 22 11.30 -10.41 10.05
C ASP A 22 12.01 -11.41 9.11
N GLU A 23 12.86 -12.28 9.67
CA GLU A 23 13.55 -13.32 8.93
C GLU A 23 12.62 -14.42 8.39
N ASP A 24 11.54 -14.74 9.09
CA ASP A 24 10.59 -15.75 8.62
C ASP A 24 9.83 -15.25 7.38
N PHE A 25 9.49 -13.96 7.32
CA PHE A 25 8.97 -13.34 6.09
C PHE A 25 9.96 -13.49 4.93
N VAL A 26 11.23 -13.16 5.13
CA VAL A 26 12.27 -13.31 4.09
C VAL A 26 12.35 -14.75 3.57
N LYS A 27 12.32 -15.73 4.47
CA LYS A 27 12.37 -17.16 4.10
C LYS A 27 11.14 -17.59 3.28
N GLU A 28 9.94 -17.12 3.63
CA GLU A 28 8.73 -17.44 2.87
C GLU A 28 8.76 -16.78 1.48
N PHE A 29 9.22 -15.55 1.35
CA PHE A 29 9.41 -14.90 0.05
C PHE A 29 10.42 -15.65 -0.82
N ILE A 30 11.56 -16.04 -0.26
CA ILE A 30 12.55 -16.86 -0.98
C ILE A 30 11.97 -18.20 -1.43
N LYS A 31 11.22 -18.89 -0.56
CA LYS A 31 10.54 -20.16 -0.86
C LYS A 31 9.55 -20.00 -2.03
N LYS A 32 8.91 -18.85 -2.15
CA LYS A 32 8.00 -18.50 -3.25
C LYS A 32 8.71 -17.97 -4.50
N GLY A 33 10.05 -17.90 -4.47
CA GLY A 33 10.86 -17.47 -5.61
C GLY A 33 10.85 -15.98 -5.88
N PHE A 34 10.59 -15.16 -4.86
CA PHE A 34 10.74 -13.72 -4.96
C PHE A 34 12.21 -13.34 -5.08
N THR A 35 12.49 -12.36 -5.93
CA THR A 35 13.84 -11.82 -6.19
C THR A 35 14.10 -10.53 -5.42
N LYS A 36 13.03 -9.77 -5.11
CA LYS A 36 13.12 -8.48 -4.42
C LYS A 36 11.92 -8.25 -3.50
N ILE A 37 12.18 -7.73 -2.32
CA ILE A 37 11.14 -7.32 -1.36
C ILE A 37 11.50 -6.02 -0.67
N ALA A 38 10.49 -5.26 -0.24
CA ALA A 38 10.65 -4.20 0.74
C ALA A 38 9.85 -4.52 2.01
N PHE A 39 10.43 -4.25 3.15
CA PHE A 39 9.70 -4.12 4.38
C PHE A 39 9.23 -2.67 4.51
N THR A 40 7.93 -2.47 4.56
CA THR A 40 7.26 -1.17 4.59
C THR A 40 6.22 -1.16 5.69
N ASP A 41 6.66 -1.43 6.91
CA ASP A 41 5.76 -1.43 8.07
C ASP A 41 5.11 -0.06 8.27
N HIS A 42 3.95 -0.01 8.93
CA HIS A 42 3.30 1.25 9.23
C HIS A 42 4.26 2.21 9.94
N CYS A 43 4.43 3.38 9.34
CA CYS A 43 5.38 4.38 9.80
C CYS A 43 5.11 4.80 11.25
N PRO A 44 6.10 4.72 12.15
CA PRO A 44 5.96 5.26 13.49
C PRO A 44 5.88 6.78 13.44
N GLU A 45 4.92 7.35 14.11
CA GLU A 45 4.81 8.80 14.30
C GLU A 45 5.54 9.23 15.58
N LYS A 46 6.07 10.45 15.59
CA LYS A 46 6.60 11.06 16.81
C LYS A 46 5.49 11.13 17.87
N GLU A 47 5.84 10.99 19.15
CA GLU A 47 4.84 10.87 20.23
C GLU A 47 3.84 12.03 20.27
N GLU A 48 4.27 13.22 19.92
CA GLU A 48 3.45 14.45 19.88
C GLU A 48 2.40 14.45 18.76
N ILE A 49 2.55 13.60 17.75
CA ILE A 49 1.66 13.50 16.58
C ILE A 49 1.02 12.13 16.42
N ASP A 50 1.25 11.21 17.37
CA ASP A 50 0.76 9.84 17.27
C ASP A 50 -0.77 9.76 17.29
N HIS A 51 -1.34 9.56 16.11
CA HIS A 51 -2.78 9.49 15.90
C HIS A 51 -3.37 8.09 16.17
N ARG A 52 -2.56 7.02 16.11
CA ARG A 52 -3.03 5.63 16.15
C ARG A 52 -1.99 4.68 16.76
N LYS A 53 -1.77 4.81 18.05
CA LYS A 53 -0.76 4.04 18.83
C LYS A 53 -0.81 2.51 18.68
N ASN A 54 -1.98 1.95 18.34
CA ASN A 54 -2.18 0.49 18.26
C ASN A 54 -2.11 -0.05 16.82
N MET A 55 -1.77 0.78 15.84
CA MET A 55 -1.73 0.40 14.42
C MET A 55 -0.33 0.50 13.83
N ARG A 56 0.65 0.88 14.62
CA ARG A 56 2.04 1.09 14.18
C ARG A 56 3.01 0.87 15.34
N MET A 57 4.27 0.65 15.02
CA MET A 57 5.33 0.58 16.03
C MET A 57 5.47 1.92 16.77
N LYS A 58 6.03 1.88 17.98
CA LYS A 58 6.40 3.10 18.69
C LYS A 58 7.57 3.79 17.98
N TYR A 59 7.62 5.12 18.04
CA TYR A 59 8.72 5.87 17.43
C TYR A 59 10.11 5.41 17.95
N SER A 60 10.20 5.05 19.22
CA SER A 60 11.42 4.52 19.82
C SER A 60 11.90 3.19 19.23
N GLU A 61 11.03 2.44 18.54
CA GLU A 61 11.35 1.15 17.91
C GLU A 61 11.84 1.31 16.45
N LYS A 62 11.75 2.52 15.87
CA LYS A 62 12.13 2.81 14.48
C LYS A 62 13.54 2.32 14.14
N ASN A 63 14.52 2.68 14.95
CA ASN A 63 15.91 2.35 14.67
C ASN A 63 16.17 0.84 14.77
N GLU A 64 15.59 0.15 15.77
CA GLU A 64 15.68 -1.30 15.89
C GLU A 64 15.08 -2.00 14.65
N TYR A 65 13.92 -1.54 14.19
CA TYR A 65 13.32 -2.04 12.96
C TYR A 65 14.25 -1.89 11.75
N LEU A 66 14.75 -0.68 11.50
CA LEU A 66 15.64 -0.42 10.37
C LEU A 66 16.94 -1.25 10.44
N GLU A 67 17.52 -1.41 11.62
CA GLU A 67 18.72 -2.24 11.82
C GLU A 67 18.43 -3.72 11.58
N SER A 68 17.28 -4.22 12.05
CA SER A 68 16.83 -5.58 11.79
C SER A 68 16.77 -5.86 10.28
N ILE A 69 16.09 -4.99 9.52
CA ILE A 69 15.95 -5.19 8.07
C ILE A 69 17.30 -5.04 7.35
N LYS A 70 18.13 -4.07 7.73
CA LYS A 70 19.49 -3.91 7.18
C LYS A 70 20.36 -5.15 7.42
N SER A 71 20.24 -5.77 8.58
CA SER A 71 20.93 -7.03 8.89
C SER A 71 20.47 -8.18 7.98
N LEU A 72 19.17 -8.28 7.70
CA LEU A 72 18.63 -9.28 6.79
C LEU A 72 19.03 -8.99 5.34
N LYS A 73 19.07 -7.73 4.91
CA LYS A 73 19.56 -7.31 3.60
C LYS A 73 20.97 -7.83 3.34
N GLU A 74 21.90 -7.67 4.31
CA GLU A 74 23.25 -8.18 4.18
C GLU A 74 23.31 -9.73 4.25
N LYS A 75 22.55 -10.33 5.15
CA LYS A 75 22.51 -11.79 5.34
C LYS A 75 22.02 -12.56 4.11
N TYR A 76 21.05 -11.99 3.38
CA TYR A 76 20.37 -12.66 2.27
C TYR A 76 20.71 -12.09 0.88
N LYS A 77 21.70 -11.18 0.77
CA LYS A 77 22.06 -10.45 -0.47
C LYS A 77 22.30 -11.32 -1.70
N ASP A 78 22.76 -12.56 -1.52
CA ASP A 78 23.01 -13.51 -2.61
C ASP A 78 21.74 -14.30 -3.02
N ARG A 79 20.61 -14.09 -2.34
CA ARG A 79 19.39 -14.86 -2.54
C ARG A 79 18.17 -14.02 -2.87
N ILE A 80 18.06 -12.83 -2.30
CA ILE A 80 16.96 -11.91 -2.49
C ILE A 80 17.42 -10.49 -2.14
N GLU A 81 17.02 -9.53 -2.95
CA GLU A 81 17.21 -8.12 -2.64
C GLU A 81 16.18 -7.67 -1.62
N ILE A 82 16.64 -7.01 -0.54
CA ILE A 82 15.78 -6.51 0.53
C ILE A 82 15.95 -5.00 0.65
N GLU A 83 14.84 -4.27 0.62
CA GLU A 83 14.78 -2.82 0.82
C GLU A 83 14.15 -2.49 2.17
N THR A 84 14.65 -1.42 2.81
CA THR A 84 14.05 -0.84 4.01
C THR A 84 13.05 0.22 3.62
N GLY A 85 11.93 0.33 4.35
CA GLY A 85 10.94 1.34 4.06
C GLY A 85 9.86 1.48 5.12
N PHE A 86 8.88 2.31 4.79
CA PHE A 86 7.67 2.48 5.58
C PHE A 86 6.45 2.66 4.68
N GLU A 87 5.30 2.17 5.16
CA GLU A 87 4.00 2.64 4.70
C GLU A 87 3.65 3.89 5.49
N VAL A 88 3.57 5.02 4.77
CA VAL A 88 3.36 6.34 5.35
C VAL A 88 1.96 6.85 5.05
N GLU A 89 1.47 7.73 5.92
CA GLU A 89 0.29 8.55 5.73
C GLU A 89 0.72 9.97 5.36
N TYR A 90 0.03 10.61 4.44
CA TYR A 90 0.16 12.05 4.28
C TYR A 90 -0.92 12.76 5.10
N LEU A 91 -0.50 13.56 6.05
CA LEU A 91 -1.36 14.50 6.75
C LEU A 91 -0.73 15.89 6.67
N PRO A 92 -1.52 16.96 6.47
CA PRO A 92 -0.98 18.31 6.39
C PRO A 92 -0.07 18.68 7.57
N GLY A 93 1.09 19.26 7.26
CA GLY A 93 2.10 19.66 8.27
C GLY A 93 3.14 18.59 8.60
N GLN A 94 3.10 17.41 7.94
CA GLN A 94 4.05 16.31 8.18
C GLN A 94 5.13 16.18 7.10
N GLU A 95 5.16 17.06 6.14
CA GLU A 95 6.00 16.96 4.94
C GLU A 95 7.48 16.82 5.26
N GLU A 96 7.98 17.63 6.19
CA GLU A 96 9.39 17.62 6.59
C GLU A 96 9.79 16.26 7.18
N ASN A 97 8.95 15.72 8.09
CA ASN A 97 9.18 14.42 8.69
C ASN A 97 9.16 13.29 7.65
N LEU A 98 8.24 13.33 6.67
CA LEU A 98 8.15 12.34 5.60
C LEU A 98 9.36 12.40 4.65
N LEU A 99 9.86 13.58 4.37
CA LEU A 99 11.08 13.76 3.56
C LEU A 99 12.34 13.31 4.32
N GLU A 100 12.42 13.50 5.64
CA GLU A 100 13.48 12.92 6.48
C GLU A 100 13.47 11.39 6.37
N LEU A 101 12.31 10.76 6.54
CA LEU A 101 12.16 9.30 6.41
C LEU A 101 12.54 8.78 5.03
N LYS A 102 12.20 9.51 3.96
CA LYS A 102 12.61 9.17 2.60
C LYS A 102 14.12 9.13 2.43
N ASN A 103 14.85 9.99 3.12
CA ASN A 103 16.33 10.01 3.09
C ASN A 103 16.95 8.90 3.95
N GLU A 104 16.22 8.35 4.92
CA GLU A 104 16.68 7.28 5.83
C GLU A 104 16.42 5.88 5.29
N THR A 105 15.54 5.74 4.30
CA THR A 105 15.04 4.44 3.82
C THR A 105 15.18 4.29 2.30
N ASP A 106 15.14 3.05 1.83
CA ASP A 106 15.19 2.73 0.39
C ASP A 106 13.83 3.00 -0.28
N LYS A 107 12.70 2.88 0.46
CA LYS A 107 11.34 2.91 -0.08
C LYS A 107 10.34 3.56 0.87
N LEU A 108 9.52 4.47 0.36
CA LEU A 108 8.28 4.89 1.02
C LEU A 108 7.08 4.53 0.14
N ILE A 109 6.11 3.81 0.68
CA ILE A 109 4.81 3.62 0.04
C ILE A 109 3.77 4.46 0.77
N LEU A 110 2.85 5.07 0.03
CA LEU A 110 1.78 5.87 0.62
C LEU A 110 0.50 5.04 0.76
N GLY A 111 0.19 4.63 1.97
CA GLY A 111 -1.09 4.03 2.34
C GLY A 111 -1.98 5.08 3.01
N GLN A 112 -2.81 5.76 2.22
CA GLN A 112 -3.65 6.82 2.74
C GLN A 112 -4.91 6.24 3.41
N HIS A 113 -4.87 6.08 4.73
CA HIS A 113 -6.02 5.56 5.49
C HIS A 113 -6.86 6.66 6.14
N PHE A 114 -6.33 7.87 6.29
CA PHE A 114 -6.93 8.93 7.08
C PHE A 114 -7.13 10.22 6.30
N VAL A 115 -8.17 10.95 6.68
CA VAL A 115 -8.37 12.35 6.31
C VAL A 115 -8.86 13.15 7.52
N TYR A 116 -8.56 14.44 7.57
CA TYR A 116 -9.23 15.34 8.51
C TYR A 116 -10.57 15.77 7.95
N ASP A 117 -11.62 15.72 8.78
CA ASP A 117 -12.93 16.30 8.45
C ASP A 117 -12.90 17.84 8.59
N ASP A 118 -14.05 18.47 8.40
CA ASP A 118 -14.19 19.94 8.51
C ASP A 118 -14.05 20.47 9.94
N LYS A 119 -14.14 19.58 10.94
CA LYS A 119 -13.89 19.90 12.35
C LYS A 119 -12.44 19.61 12.78
N ASN A 120 -11.60 19.24 11.84
CA ASN A 120 -10.23 18.78 12.08
C ASN A 120 -10.16 17.51 12.94
N GLU A 121 -11.19 16.65 12.84
CA GLU A 121 -11.19 15.33 13.45
C GLU A 121 -10.74 14.29 12.43
N LEU A 122 -9.94 13.32 12.88
CA LEU A 122 -9.37 12.32 12.02
C LEU A 122 -10.38 11.21 11.70
N LYS A 123 -10.74 11.04 10.43
CA LYS A 123 -11.57 9.94 9.92
C LYS A 123 -10.69 8.85 9.31
N ILE A 124 -11.08 7.58 9.51
CA ILE A 124 -10.38 6.42 8.97
C ILE A 124 -11.21 5.65 7.95
N PHE A 125 -10.69 5.42 6.74
CA PHE A 125 -11.33 4.64 5.66
C PHE A 125 -11.38 3.11 5.92
N ARG A 126 -11.61 2.71 7.17
CA ARG A 126 -11.80 1.31 7.58
C ARG A 126 -13.13 1.09 8.31
N ARG A 127 -13.87 2.17 8.62
CA ARG A 127 -15.05 2.12 9.50
C ARG A 127 -16.30 2.63 8.79
N ARG A 128 -17.12 1.71 8.30
CA ARG A 128 -18.38 2.01 7.61
C ARG A 128 -19.44 2.73 8.47
N TYR A 129 -19.30 2.73 9.78
CA TYR A 129 -20.23 3.42 10.68
C TYR A 129 -19.86 4.88 10.90
N GLU A 130 -18.70 5.34 10.45
CA GLU A 130 -18.39 6.76 10.37
C GLU A 130 -19.02 7.30 9.07
N PRO A 131 -19.85 8.36 9.12
CA PRO A 131 -20.40 8.93 7.90
C PRO A 131 -19.28 9.60 7.10
N PHE A 132 -19.15 9.20 5.82
CA PHE A 132 -18.27 9.84 4.85
C PHE A 132 -19.09 10.65 3.86
N GLU A 133 -18.66 11.88 3.62
CA GLU A 133 -19.26 12.80 2.67
C GLU A 133 -18.36 12.94 1.43
N ASP A 134 -18.89 13.48 0.34
CA ASP A 134 -18.13 13.70 -0.90
C ASP A 134 -16.81 14.46 -0.67
N VAL A 135 -16.81 15.41 0.25
CA VAL A 135 -15.62 16.19 0.62
C VAL A 135 -14.51 15.34 1.23
N ASP A 136 -14.86 14.30 1.99
CA ASP A 136 -13.85 13.41 2.59
C ASP A 136 -13.12 12.59 1.52
N PHE A 137 -13.86 12.09 0.52
CA PHE A 137 -13.27 11.37 -0.62
C PHE A 137 -12.40 12.30 -1.48
N LEU A 138 -12.81 13.53 -1.68
CA LEU A 138 -12.00 14.51 -2.43
C LEU A 138 -10.73 14.89 -1.65
N LYS A 139 -10.80 15.07 -0.33
CA LYS A 139 -9.61 15.26 0.52
C LYS A 139 -8.65 14.07 0.46
N TYR A 140 -9.16 12.84 0.43
CA TYR A 140 -8.35 11.64 0.24
C TYR A 140 -7.49 11.74 -1.03
N ALA A 141 -8.11 12.05 -2.16
CA ALA A 141 -7.41 12.21 -3.43
C ALA A 141 -6.43 13.38 -3.40
N GLU A 142 -6.82 14.50 -2.78
CA GLU A 142 -5.96 15.68 -2.64
C GLU A 142 -4.71 15.39 -1.80
N TYR A 143 -4.83 14.63 -0.71
CA TYR A 143 -3.68 14.26 0.13
C TYR A 143 -2.70 13.37 -0.64
N ILE A 144 -3.19 12.38 -1.40
CA ILE A 144 -2.36 11.56 -2.28
C ILE A 144 -1.67 12.45 -3.32
N LYS A 145 -2.41 13.34 -3.98
CA LYS A 145 -1.87 14.27 -4.97
C LYS A 145 -0.75 15.14 -4.37
N ILE A 146 -0.98 15.77 -3.23
CA ILE A 146 0.02 16.61 -2.56
C ILE A 146 1.28 15.80 -2.21
N ALA A 147 1.12 14.59 -1.68
CA ALA A 147 2.24 13.72 -1.36
C ALA A 147 3.08 13.39 -2.60
N ILE A 148 2.44 13.07 -3.73
CA ILE A 148 3.12 12.82 -5.00
C ILE A 148 3.84 14.08 -5.49
N GLU A 149 3.16 15.24 -5.52
CA GLU A 149 3.73 16.52 -5.97
C GLU A 149 4.93 16.97 -5.12
N LYS A 150 4.95 16.59 -3.86
CA LYS A 150 6.08 16.79 -2.94
C LYS A 150 7.18 15.72 -3.04
N ASN A 151 7.04 14.79 -4.00
CA ASN A 151 7.98 13.69 -4.20
C ASN A 151 8.21 12.85 -2.93
N ILE A 152 7.16 12.58 -2.14
CA ILE A 152 7.25 11.78 -0.92
C ILE A 152 7.25 10.28 -1.27
N PRO A 153 6.18 9.69 -1.87
CA PRO A 153 6.12 8.24 -2.07
C PRO A 153 6.89 7.76 -3.31
N ASN A 154 7.25 6.50 -3.28
CA ASN A 154 7.71 5.74 -4.43
C ASN A 154 6.58 4.95 -5.09
N ILE A 155 5.54 4.61 -4.32
CA ILE A 155 4.39 3.79 -4.73
C ILE A 155 3.17 4.30 -3.97
N ILE A 156 1.98 4.26 -4.59
CA ILE A 156 0.71 4.45 -3.89
C ILE A 156 0.13 3.07 -3.59
N ALA A 157 0.09 2.72 -2.31
CA ALA A 157 -0.52 1.49 -1.83
C ALA A 157 -2.05 1.59 -1.87
N HIS A 158 -2.73 0.51 -2.23
CA HIS A 158 -4.19 0.40 -2.25
C HIS A 158 -4.94 1.74 -2.54
N PRO A 159 -4.74 2.37 -3.72
CA PRO A 159 -5.26 3.71 -4.04
C PRO A 159 -6.78 3.81 -3.97
N ASP A 160 -7.47 2.69 -3.97
CA ASP A 160 -8.91 2.53 -3.95
C ASP A 160 -9.48 2.00 -2.62
N ILE A 161 -8.67 2.04 -1.54
CA ILE A 161 -9.09 1.60 -0.18
C ILE A 161 -10.31 2.38 0.35
N TYR A 162 -10.54 3.60 -0.15
CA TYR A 162 -11.71 4.40 0.19
C TYR A 162 -13.03 3.70 -0.13
N MET A 163 -13.02 2.70 -1.00
CA MET A 163 -14.19 1.87 -1.29
C MET A 163 -14.63 0.98 -0.10
N LEU A 164 -13.82 0.87 0.96
CA LEU A 164 -14.22 0.16 2.19
C LEU A 164 -15.41 0.82 2.91
N VAL A 165 -15.63 2.11 2.72
CA VAL A 165 -16.65 2.88 3.46
C VAL A 165 -17.87 3.23 2.62
N THR A 166 -17.92 2.82 1.35
CA THR A 166 -19.06 3.02 0.45
C THR A 166 -19.35 1.76 -0.37
N ASP A 167 -20.63 1.54 -0.72
CA ASP A 167 -21.06 0.48 -1.65
C ASP A 167 -21.32 1.04 -3.07
N THR A 168 -21.11 2.35 -3.26
CA THR A 168 -21.43 3.03 -4.52
C THR A 168 -20.19 3.64 -5.13
N PHE A 169 -19.93 3.31 -6.40
CA PHE A 169 -18.97 4.02 -7.22
C PHE A 169 -19.74 5.07 -8.06
N GLY A 170 -19.86 6.27 -7.49
CA GLY A 170 -20.57 7.40 -8.11
C GLY A 170 -19.61 8.42 -8.70
N LYS A 171 -20.14 9.59 -9.05
CA LYS A 171 -19.38 10.68 -9.67
C LYS A 171 -18.21 11.17 -8.79
N THR A 172 -18.37 11.17 -7.49
CA THR A 172 -17.30 11.57 -6.56
C THR A 172 -16.16 10.56 -6.58
N GLN A 173 -16.46 9.25 -6.53
CA GLN A 173 -15.45 8.20 -6.60
C GLN A 173 -14.73 8.17 -7.95
N GLU A 174 -15.46 8.44 -9.06
CA GLU A 174 -14.89 8.62 -10.39
C GLU A 174 -13.92 9.80 -10.43
N THR A 175 -14.31 10.95 -9.86
CA THR A 175 -13.44 12.13 -9.75
C THR A 175 -12.17 11.84 -8.94
N VAL A 176 -12.30 11.13 -7.82
CA VAL A 176 -11.16 10.67 -6.97
C VAL A 176 -10.21 9.79 -7.78
N ALA A 177 -10.74 8.81 -8.51
CA ALA A 177 -9.94 7.92 -9.36
C ALA A 177 -9.15 8.70 -10.41
N HIS A 178 -9.78 9.64 -11.09
CA HIS A 178 -9.09 10.50 -12.09
C HIS A 178 -8.00 11.36 -11.45
N ILE A 179 -8.25 12.02 -10.31
CA ILE A 179 -7.23 12.84 -9.63
C ILE A 179 -5.99 11.99 -9.30
N ILE A 180 -6.20 10.78 -8.79
CA ILE A 180 -5.10 9.87 -8.41
C ILE A 180 -4.36 9.40 -9.67
N CYS A 181 -5.06 8.91 -10.68
CA CYS A 181 -4.46 8.38 -11.91
C CYS A 181 -3.72 9.47 -12.70
N ASP A 182 -4.33 10.65 -12.89
CA ASP A 182 -3.70 11.80 -13.55
C ASP A 182 -2.39 12.20 -12.88
N THR A 183 -2.43 12.26 -11.54
CA THR A 183 -1.23 12.66 -10.78
C THR A 183 -0.17 11.58 -10.81
N ALA A 184 -0.55 10.32 -10.61
CA ALA A 184 0.37 9.19 -10.60
C ALA A 184 1.05 9.02 -11.97
N GLU A 185 0.31 9.09 -13.08
CA GLU A 185 0.87 9.03 -14.43
C GLU A 185 1.83 10.20 -14.70
N LYS A 186 1.40 11.44 -14.40
CA LYS A 186 2.21 12.65 -14.61
C LYS A 186 3.57 12.59 -13.93
N TYR A 187 3.64 12.02 -12.73
CA TYR A 187 4.87 11.92 -11.93
C TYR A 187 5.54 10.54 -12.03
N GLY A 188 4.97 9.59 -12.78
CA GLY A 188 5.52 8.26 -12.98
C GLY A 188 5.50 7.39 -11.73
N ILE A 189 4.58 7.66 -10.78
CA ILE A 189 4.44 6.91 -9.54
C ILE A 189 3.50 5.72 -9.77
N PRO A 190 3.92 4.47 -9.53
CA PRO A 190 3.05 3.32 -9.72
C PRO A 190 1.94 3.21 -8.67
N LEU A 191 0.80 2.67 -9.10
CA LEU A 191 -0.34 2.32 -8.26
C LEU A 191 -0.34 0.83 -7.93
N GLU A 192 -0.66 0.48 -6.70
CA GLU A 192 -0.71 -0.90 -6.22
C GLU A 192 -2.10 -1.52 -6.36
N ILE A 193 -2.21 -2.64 -7.09
CA ILE A 193 -3.32 -3.57 -6.98
C ILE A 193 -3.08 -4.40 -5.71
N ASN A 194 -3.80 -4.08 -4.64
CA ASN A 194 -3.60 -4.70 -3.35
C ASN A 194 -4.31 -6.07 -3.26
N LEU A 195 -3.62 -7.07 -2.73
CA LEU A 195 -4.07 -8.44 -2.67
C LEU A 195 -4.64 -8.88 -1.31
N SER A 196 -4.72 -7.99 -0.32
CA SER A 196 -5.19 -8.37 1.02
C SER A 196 -6.62 -8.88 1.03
N GLN A 197 -7.55 -8.23 0.31
CA GLN A 197 -8.93 -8.73 0.23
C GLN A 197 -9.12 -9.96 -0.67
N PRO A 198 -8.47 -10.07 -1.84
CA PRO A 198 -8.41 -11.35 -2.57
C PRO A 198 -7.96 -12.54 -1.71
N VAL A 199 -6.93 -12.36 -0.87
CA VAL A 199 -6.51 -13.39 0.10
C VAL A 199 -7.60 -13.66 1.13
N ALA A 200 -8.23 -12.63 1.69
CA ALA A 200 -9.30 -12.80 2.68
C ALA A 200 -10.51 -13.56 2.11
N VAL A 201 -10.84 -13.35 0.83
CA VAL A 201 -11.86 -14.14 0.12
C VAL A 201 -11.44 -15.60 -0.05
N LEU A 202 -10.19 -15.85 -0.46
CA LEU A 202 -9.65 -17.22 -0.57
C LEU A 202 -9.67 -17.99 0.75
N LYS A 203 -9.50 -17.27 1.87
CA LYS A 203 -9.58 -17.85 3.22
C LYS A 203 -11.02 -17.98 3.76
N GLY A 204 -12.02 -17.48 3.04
CA GLY A 204 -13.42 -17.45 3.51
C GLY A 204 -13.66 -16.44 4.65
N GLU A 205 -12.79 -15.47 4.84
CA GLU A 205 -12.91 -14.41 5.84
C GLU A 205 -13.79 -13.23 5.36
N ARG A 206 -14.04 -13.17 4.03
CA ARG A 206 -14.89 -12.19 3.36
C ARG A 206 -15.67 -12.83 2.22
N ASP A 207 -16.87 -12.31 1.99
CA ASP A 207 -17.76 -12.76 0.90
C ASP A 207 -17.58 -11.92 -0.38
N LYS A 208 -16.97 -10.72 -0.27
CA LYS A 208 -16.78 -9.81 -1.40
C LYS A 208 -15.47 -9.01 -1.31
N ILE A 209 -14.99 -8.59 -2.47
CA ILE A 209 -13.85 -7.68 -2.62
C ILE A 209 -14.39 -6.27 -2.79
N MET A 210 -13.92 -5.33 -1.98
CA MET A 210 -14.23 -3.90 -2.08
C MET A 210 -13.09 -3.14 -2.77
N TYR A 211 -11.84 -3.57 -2.52
CA TYR A 211 -10.64 -3.19 -3.25
C TYR A 211 -9.76 -4.44 -3.45
N PRO A 212 -9.16 -4.62 -4.62
CA PRO A 212 -9.17 -3.70 -5.77
C PRO A 212 -10.59 -3.52 -6.36
N CYS A 213 -10.98 -2.26 -6.59
CA CYS A 213 -12.30 -1.90 -7.11
C CYS A 213 -12.29 -1.90 -8.65
N LYS A 214 -13.16 -2.69 -9.27
CA LYS A 214 -13.22 -2.83 -10.73
C LYS A 214 -13.35 -1.49 -11.46
N GLU A 215 -14.22 -0.61 -10.99
CA GLU A 215 -14.48 0.69 -11.62
C GLU A 215 -13.27 1.60 -11.57
N PHE A 216 -12.53 1.62 -10.45
CA PHE A 216 -11.27 2.34 -10.33
C PHE A 216 -10.24 1.84 -11.35
N TRP A 217 -10.03 0.52 -11.41
CA TRP A 217 -9.03 -0.08 -12.30
C TRP A 217 -9.44 0.00 -13.77
N LYS A 218 -10.74 0.08 -14.07
CA LYS A 218 -11.22 0.41 -15.42
C LYS A 218 -10.78 1.81 -15.83
N ILE A 219 -10.91 2.81 -14.97
CA ILE A 219 -10.42 4.17 -15.21
C ILE A 219 -8.90 4.14 -15.38
N ALA A 220 -8.18 3.50 -14.47
CA ALA A 220 -6.72 3.37 -14.54
C ALA A 220 -6.24 2.75 -15.87
N SER A 221 -7.00 1.82 -16.45
CA SER A 221 -6.68 1.19 -17.74
C SER A 221 -6.86 2.09 -18.97
N GLU A 222 -7.36 3.30 -18.81
CA GLU A 222 -7.51 4.30 -19.86
C GLU A 222 -6.28 5.22 -20.00
N TYR A 223 -5.33 5.11 -19.07
CA TYR A 223 -4.09 5.89 -19.01
C TYR A 223 -2.94 5.14 -19.72
N GLU A 224 -2.24 5.81 -20.62
CA GLU A 224 -1.24 5.18 -21.49
C GLU A 224 0.11 4.91 -20.82
N ASN A 225 0.43 5.67 -19.76
CA ASN A 225 1.73 5.58 -19.08
C ASN A 225 1.62 5.34 -17.57
N LEU A 226 0.42 5.06 -17.08
CA LEU A 226 0.18 4.80 -15.66
C LEU A 226 0.75 3.44 -15.28
N LYS A 227 1.73 3.44 -14.42
CA LYS A 227 2.41 2.25 -13.92
C LYS A 227 1.58 1.55 -12.86
N VAL A 228 1.54 0.22 -12.89
CA VAL A 228 0.88 -0.59 -11.88
C VAL A 228 1.75 -1.75 -11.41
N LEU A 229 1.49 -2.24 -10.21
CA LEU A 229 2.09 -3.44 -9.65
C LEU A 229 1.12 -4.15 -8.69
N TYR A 230 1.38 -5.41 -8.36
CA TYR A 230 0.67 -6.09 -7.28
C TYR A 230 1.42 -5.89 -5.96
N GLY A 231 0.66 -5.64 -4.87
CA GLY A 231 1.17 -5.63 -3.51
C GLY A 231 0.46 -6.66 -2.64
N ILE A 232 1.24 -7.42 -1.87
CA ILE A 232 0.68 -8.47 -1.01
C ILE A 232 0.06 -7.89 0.24
N ASP A 233 0.61 -6.76 0.74
CA ASP A 233 0.24 -6.19 2.03
C ASP A 233 0.36 -7.26 3.14
N ALA A 234 1.56 -7.88 3.16
CA ALA A 234 1.80 -9.10 3.90
C ALA A 234 1.91 -8.84 5.41
N HIS A 235 0.92 -9.32 6.15
CA HIS A 235 0.89 -9.36 7.62
C HIS A 235 1.00 -10.79 8.15
N TRP A 236 0.69 -11.79 7.31
CA TRP A 236 0.59 -13.20 7.67
C TRP A 236 1.25 -14.07 6.62
N ARG A 237 1.78 -15.21 7.04
CA ARG A 237 2.41 -16.20 6.16
C ARG A 237 1.49 -16.60 4.99
N GLU A 238 0.23 -16.83 5.27
CA GLU A 238 -0.75 -17.30 4.28
C GLU A 238 -0.92 -16.31 3.12
N GLN A 239 -0.72 -15.01 3.33
CA GLN A 239 -0.80 -14.01 2.26
C GLN A 239 0.32 -14.22 1.23
N ILE A 240 1.52 -14.59 1.69
CA ILE A 240 2.64 -14.93 0.79
C ILE A 240 2.41 -16.30 0.13
N GLU A 241 1.89 -17.27 0.88
CA GLU A 241 1.60 -18.61 0.35
C GLU A 241 0.51 -18.58 -0.74
N LEU A 242 -0.51 -17.75 -0.57
CA LEU A 242 -1.65 -17.62 -1.47
C LEU A 242 -1.46 -16.60 -2.59
N TYR A 243 -0.30 -15.93 -2.67
CA TYR A 243 -0.01 -14.82 -3.57
C TYR A 243 -0.47 -15.05 -5.03
N GLU A 244 -0.10 -16.20 -5.61
CA GLU A 244 -0.41 -16.51 -7.01
C GLU A 244 -1.92 -16.64 -7.23
N LYS A 245 -2.61 -17.32 -6.32
CA LYS A 245 -4.08 -17.43 -6.36
C LYS A 245 -4.77 -16.10 -6.09
N ALA A 246 -4.20 -15.26 -5.24
CA ALA A 246 -4.74 -13.93 -4.97
C ALA A 246 -4.67 -13.03 -6.21
N ILE A 247 -3.61 -13.12 -7.02
CA ILE A 247 -3.54 -12.44 -8.33
C ILE A 247 -4.67 -12.96 -9.25
N GLU A 248 -4.86 -14.27 -9.34
CA GLU A 248 -5.93 -14.86 -10.18
C GLU A 248 -7.30 -14.30 -9.76
N VAL A 249 -7.60 -14.31 -8.46
CA VAL A 249 -8.86 -13.77 -7.91
C VAL A 249 -9.00 -12.26 -8.16
N ALA A 250 -7.93 -11.48 -7.97
CA ALA A 250 -7.94 -10.04 -8.25
C ALA A 250 -8.20 -9.77 -9.74
N ASN A 251 -7.53 -10.50 -10.64
CA ASN A 251 -7.69 -10.36 -12.08
C ASN A 251 -9.09 -10.77 -12.56
N GLU A 252 -9.65 -11.84 -12.02
CA GLU A 252 -11.02 -12.24 -12.30
C GLU A 252 -12.02 -11.17 -11.83
N HIS A 253 -11.83 -10.62 -10.64
CA HIS A 253 -12.69 -9.59 -10.06
C HIS A 253 -12.64 -8.27 -10.85
N ILE A 254 -11.45 -7.79 -11.20
CA ILE A 254 -11.25 -6.58 -12.01
C ILE A 254 -11.77 -6.82 -13.44
N GLY A 255 -11.48 -7.95 -14.02
CA GLY A 255 -11.78 -8.35 -15.39
C GLY A 255 -10.53 -8.38 -16.26
N GLN A 256 -10.33 -9.51 -16.96
CA GLN A 256 -9.12 -9.74 -17.75
C GLN A 256 -8.94 -8.73 -18.90
N ASP A 257 -10.02 -8.20 -19.43
CA ASP A 257 -10.03 -7.15 -20.46
C ASP A 257 -9.45 -5.81 -19.93
N ILE A 258 -9.67 -5.50 -18.67
CA ILE A 258 -9.08 -4.34 -17.98
C ILE A 258 -7.61 -4.63 -17.68
N ILE A 259 -7.31 -5.76 -17.05
CA ILE A 259 -5.94 -6.16 -16.67
C ILE A 259 -4.99 -6.12 -17.88
N ASN A 260 -5.44 -6.58 -19.04
CA ASN A 260 -4.64 -6.60 -20.27
C ASN A 260 -4.29 -5.21 -20.82
N LYS A 261 -4.90 -4.16 -20.32
CA LYS A 261 -4.62 -2.75 -20.70
C LYS A 261 -3.73 -2.04 -19.69
N LEU A 262 -3.54 -2.60 -18.50
CA LEU A 262 -2.71 -2.00 -17.46
C LEU A 262 -1.22 -2.19 -17.78
N HIS A 263 -0.42 -1.18 -17.47
CA HIS A 263 1.02 -1.17 -17.71
C HIS A 263 1.76 -1.63 -16.44
N PHE A 264 1.98 -2.92 -16.34
CA PHE A 264 2.72 -3.49 -15.21
C PHE A 264 4.20 -3.10 -15.28
N CYS A 265 4.76 -2.71 -14.17
CA CYS A 265 6.18 -2.41 -14.05
C CYS A 265 6.97 -3.63 -13.53
N ASN A 266 8.27 -3.62 -13.84
CA ASN A 266 9.25 -4.55 -13.32
C ASN A 266 9.70 -4.17 -11.90
N GLU A 267 10.65 -4.92 -11.34
CA GLU A 267 11.19 -4.69 -9.99
C GLU A 267 11.94 -3.36 -9.80
N ASN A 268 12.26 -2.66 -10.89
CA ASN A 268 12.85 -1.31 -10.83
C ASN A 268 11.80 -0.19 -11.00
N LEU A 269 10.53 -0.55 -11.01
CA LEU A 269 9.39 0.35 -11.23
C LEU A 269 9.40 0.99 -12.64
N GLU A 270 9.94 0.27 -13.63
CA GLU A 270 9.90 0.62 -15.04
C GLU A 270 8.85 -0.23 -15.75
N VAL A 271 8.16 0.32 -16.76
CA VAL A 271 7.18 -0.44 -17.54
C VAL A 271 7.92 -1.52 -18.37
N GLU A 272 7.39 -2.74 -18.35
CA GLU A 272 7.90 -3.87 -19.14
C GLU A 272 7.61 -3.73 -20.64
#